data_6652509302726c4fd7a931d6296f0bdf
#
_entry.id   6652509302726c4fd7a931d6296f0bdf
#
_cell.length_a   1.000
_cell.length_b   1.000
_cell.length_c   1.000
_cell.angle_alpha   90.00
_cell.angle_beta   90.00
_cell.angle_gamma   90.00
#
_symmetry.space_group_name_H-M   'P 1'
#
loop_
_entity.id
_entity.type
_entity.pdbx_description
1 polymer ?
#
loop_
_entity_poly.entity_id
_entity_poly.type
_entity_poly.pdbx_seq_one_letter_code
_entity_poly.pdbx_strand_id
1 'polypeptide(L)'
;MAWTKEMPANPVVAVCGATGAVGREFLKVLHDLDFPASEVRALASSRSAGKTLPFEGCGQVPAGDLIVQEMTDEAFEGVDIALFSAGASVSKLFREAVVKAGAVMVDNSSAFRMDEDVPLVVPEVNPEDVAWHNGVIANPNCSTIQMVASLKPLHDVAPIKRVVVSTYQAASGAGAAAMDELYAQTKQFLEDDELTIDAFAHQIAFNCIPHIDVFMDDASTKEEWKMVVETKKIMGDESIEVAATCVRVPVLRCHGEAINVEFKAPISVDEARVALENAPGITVMDDTDNNVYPMPGLLAGTDGAYVGRLRKDVSVENGLAFWNVADQIRKGAALNAVQIAELLLP
;
A
#
# COMPACT_ATOMS: atom_id res chain seq x y z
N MET A 1 1.72 4.53 27.43
CA MET A 1 2.56 3.47 28.05
C MET A 1 3.14 2.66 26.93
N ALA A 2 4.40 2.22 27.03
CA ALA A 2 4.97 1.35 26.00
C ALA A 2 4.19 0.03 25.93
N TRP A 3 4.04 -0.53 24.75
CA TRP A 3 3.44 -1.84 24.55
C TRP A 3 4.33 -2.91 25.18
N THR A 4 3.76 -3.79 26.01
CA THR A 4 4.51 -4.77 26.79
C THR A 4 4.09 -6.22 26.54
N LYS A 5 3.03 -6.44 25.73
CA LYS A 5 2.58 -7.80 25.40
C LYS A 5 3.55 -8.41 24.38
N GLU A 6 4.12 -9.56 24.70
CA GLU A 6 4.89 -10.35 23.74
C GLU A 6 3.95 -11.00 22.73
N MET A 7 4.33 -10.98 21.46
CA MET A 7 3.58 -11.61 20.39
C MET A 7 3.79 -13.13 20.43
N PRO A 8 2.72 -13.95 20.40
CA PRO A 8 2.91 -15.40 20.32
C PRO A 8 3.46 -15.80 18.94
N ALA A 9 4.21 -16.92 18.90
CA ALA A 9 4.75 -17.46 17.65
C ALA A 9 3.65 -17.88 16.64
N ASN A 10 2.45 -18.17 17.13
CA ASN A 10 1.29 -18.52 16.31
C ASN A 10 0.11 -17.63 16.74
N PRO A 11 0.02 -16.39 16.25
CA PRO A 11 -1.00 -15.44 16.68
C PRO A 11 -2.40 -15.76 16.14
N VAL A 12 -3.42 -15.30 16.87
CA VAL A 12 -4.78 -15.18 16.33
C VAL A 12 -4.87 -13.89 15.51
N VAL A 13 -5.22 -14.02 14.24
CA VAL A 13 -5.30 -12.89 13.29
C VAL A 13 -6.74 -12.56 12.97
N ALA A 14 -7.14 -11.30 13.14
CA ALA A 14 -8.41 -10.79 12.66
C ALA A 14 -8.22 -9.96 11.37
N VAL A 15 -8.95 -10.30 10.31
CA VAL A 15 -9.02 -9.52 9.06
C VAL A 15 -10.25 -8.65 9.11
N CYS A 16 -10.07 -7.35 9.33
CA CYS A 16 -11.13 -6.36 9.51
C CYS A 16 -11.44 -5.66 8.19
N GLY A 17 -12.69 -5.78 7.71
CA GLY A 17 -13.09 -5.42 6.36
C GLY A 17 -12.88 -6.56 5.36
N ALA A 18 -12.96 -7.81 5.82
CA ALA A 18 -12.63 -9.03 5.09
C ALA A 18 -13.36 -9.20 3.73
N THR A 19 -14.53 -8.60 3.55
CA THR A 19 -15.30 -8.68 2.31
C THR A 19 -14.88 -7.67 1.25
N GLY A 20 -14.05 -6.67 1.60
CA GLY A 20 -13.50 -5.68 0.68
C GLY A 20 -12.38 -6.23 -0.21
N ALA A 21 -11.95 -5.46 -1.20
CA ALA A 21 -10.88 -5.87 -2.13
C ALA A 21 -9.57 -6.20 -1.37
N VAL A 22 -9.10 -5.29 -0.51
CA VAL A 22 -7.90 -5.50 0.30
C VAL A 22 -8.11 -6.58 1.37
N GLY A 23 -9.32 -6.68 1.97
CA GLY A 23 -9.63 -7.73 2.95
C GLY A 23 -9.51 -9.15 2.37
N ARG A 24 -9.98 -9.33 1.15
CA ARG A 24 -9.80 -10.60 0.41
C ARG A 24 -8.34 -10.86 0.05
N GLU A 25 -7.61 -9.80 -0.30
CA GLU A 25 -6.19 -9.91 -0.57
C GLU A 25 -5.37 -10.22 0.69
N PHE A 26 -5.79 -9.75 1.89
CA PHE A 26 -5.19 -10.20 3.17
C PHE A 26 -5.25 -11.71 3.33
N LEU A 27 -6.42 -12.31 3.10
CA LEU A 27 -6.59 -13.75 3.21
C LEU A 27 -5.65 -14.50 2.24
N LYS A 28 -5.52 -13.99 1.02
CA LYS A 28 -4.64 -14.56 0.03
C LYS A 28 -3.16 -14.40 0.41
N VAL A 29 -2.76 -13.22 0.87
CA VAL A 29 -1.36 -12.98 1.29
C VAL A 29 -0.99 -13.78 2.52
N LEU A 30 -1.90 -13.95 3.50
CA LEU A 30 -1.67 -14.83 4.65
C LEU A 30 -1.39 -16.27 4.21
N HIS A 31 -2.09 -16.75 3.17
CA HIS A 31 -1.83 -18.05 2.56
C HIS A 31 -0.49 -18.08 1.82
N ASP A 32 -0.27 -17.12 0.91
CA ASP A 32 0.92 -17.08 0.04
C ASP A 32 2.24 -17.03 0.84
N LEU A 33 2.23 -16.38 2.03
CA LEU A 33 3.37 -16.29 2.94
C LEU A 33 3.41 -17.41 4.00
N ASP A 34 2.43 -18.31 3.98
CA ASP A 34 2.23 -19.32 5.05
C ASP A 34 2.33 -18.71 6.45
N PHE A 35 1.65 -17.55 6.65
CA PHE A 35 1.71 -16.79 7.90
C PHE A 35 1.34 -17.69 9.09
N PRO A 36 2.11 -17.74 10.19
CA PRO A 36 1.99 -18.76 11.22
C PRO A 36 0.78 -18.53 12.16
N ALA A 37 -0.40 -18.24 11.60
CA ALA A 37 -1.60 -18.03 12.39
C ALA A 37 -2.10 -19.32 13.04
N SER A 38 -2.56 -19.24 14.30
CA SER A 38 -3.31 -20.31 14.97
C SER A 38 -4.80 -20.26 14.66
N GLU A 39 -5.34 -19.07 14.37
CA GLU A 39 -6.72 -18.81 13.98
C GLU A 39 -6.77 -17.59 13.07
N VAL A 40 -7.68 -17.59 12.08
CA VAL A 40 -8.00 -16.43 11.25
C VAL A 40 -9.48 -16.11 11.38
N ARG A 41 -9.82 -14.88 11.83
CA ARG A 41 -11.18 -14.36 11.93
C ARG A 41 -11.47 -13.38 10.81
N ALA A 42 -12.53 -13.61 10.05
CA ALA A 42 -13.02 -12.67 9.04
C ALA A 42 -14.05 -11.74 9.65
N LEU A 43 -13.71 -10.46 9.85
CA LEU A 43 -14.59 -9.46 10.46
C LEU A 43 -15.06 -8.43 9.42
N ALA A 44 -16.35 -8.08 9.45
CA ALA A 44 -16.91 -7.04 8.59
C ALA A 44 -18.13 -6.38 9.26
N SER A 45 -18.82 -5.47 8.55
CA SER A 45 -20.08 -4.88 9.04
C SER A 45 -21.20 -5.91 9.15
N SER A 46 -22.22 -5.61 9.97
CA SER A 46 -23.43 -6.44 10.13
C SER A 46 -24.07 -6.86 8.81
N ARG A 47 -24.01 -6.02 7.76
CA ARG A 47 -24.52 -6.35 6.41
C ARG A 47 -23.81 -7.53 5.74
N SER A 48 -22.62 -7.85 6.18
CA SER A 48 -21.80 -8.93 5.63
C SER A 48 -21.70 -10.14 6.56
N ALA A 49 -22.13 -10.02 7.80
CA ALA A 49 -22.14 -11.13 8.76
C ALA A 49 -22.95 -12.33 8.22
N GLY A 50 -22.42 -13.53 8.45
CA GLY A 50 -22.98 -14.79 7.93
C GLY A 50 -22.58 -15.13 6.49
N LYS A 51 -21.96 -14.23 5.73
CA LYS A 51 -21.35 -14.59 4.42
C LYS A 51 -20.16 -15.50 4.62
N THR A 52 -19.83 -16.29 3.61
CA THR A 52 -18.65 -17.14 3.59
C THR A 52 -17.58 -16.56 2.65
N LEU A 53 -16.31 -16.71 3.03
CA LEU A 53 -15.17 -16.37 2.21
C LEU A 53 -14.27 -17.60 2.07
N PRO A 54 -13.92 -18.02 0.85
CA PRO A 54 -12.96 -19.09 0.67
C PRO A 54 -11.61 -18.67 1.23
N PHE A 55 -10.93 -19.58 1.91
CA PHE A 55 -9.60 -19.40 2.45
C PHE A 55 -8.75 -20.64 2.18
N GLU A 56 -7.57 -20.45 1.65
CA GLU A 56 -6.68 -21.54 1.25
C GLU A 56 -5.85 -22.11 2.41
N GLY A 57 -5.99 -21.50 3.62
CA GLY A 57 -5.29 -21.91 4.84
C GLY A 57 -3.92 -21.21 4.97
N CYS A 58 -3.41 -21.13 6.20
CA CYS A 58 -2.02 -20.72 6.51
C CYS A 58 -1.66 -21.18 7.92
N GLY A 59 -0.39 -21.42 8.20
CA GLY A 59 0.08 -21.84 9.51
C GLY A 59 -0.69 -23.05 10.05
N GLN A 60 -1.42 -22.88 11.15
CA GLN A 60 -2.24 -23.94 11.76
C GLN A 60 -3.70 -23.91 11.28
N VAL A 61 -4.09 -22.95 10.45
CA VAL A 61 -5.47 -22.81 9.97
C VAL A 61 -5.64 -23.57 8.66
N PRO A 62 -6.48 -24.63 8.61
CA PRO A 62 -6.68 -25.42 7.40
C PRO A 62 -7.43 -24.63 6.32
N ALA A 63 -7.29 -25.05 5.07
CA ALA A 63 -8.12 -24.55 3.97
C ALA A 63 -9.62 -24.86 4.24
N GLY A 64 -10.48 -23.91 3.88
CA GLY A 64 -11.92 -24.03 4.08
C GLY A 64 -12.64 -22.68 3.94
N ASP A 65 -13.90 -22.64 4.29
CA ASP A 65 -14.69 -21.43 4.27
C ASP A 65 -14.64 -20.72 5.63
N LEU A 66 -14.26 -19.44 5.64
CA LEU A 66 -14.35 -18.57 6.80
C LEU A 66 -15.76 -17.93 6.84
N ILE A 67 -16.45 -18.08 7.96
CA ILE A 67 -17.71 -17.37 8.20
C ILE A 67 -17.39 -15.95 8.65
N VAL A 68 -17.90 -14.96 7.91
CA VAL A 68 -17.75 -13.54 8.25
C VAL A 68 -18.56 -13.23 9.51
N GLN A 69 -17.90 -12.70 10.52
CA GLN A 69 -18.51 -12.25 11.77
C GLN A 69 -18.73 -10.73 11.74
N GLU A 70 -19.71 -10.26 12.49
CA GLU A 70 -19.86 -8.82 12.71
C GLU A 70 -18.69 -8.29 13.54
N MET A 71 -18.15 -7.15 13.12
CA MET A 71 -17.10 -6.45 13.85
C MET A 71 -17.74 -5.72 15.05
N THR A 72 -17.55 -6.23 16.25
CA THR A 72 -17.94 -5.64 17.53
C THR A 72 -16.72 -5.57 18.44
N ASP A 73 -16.83 -4.88 19.59
CA ASP A 73 -15.71 -4.81 20.54
C ASP A 73 -15.30 -6.20 21.05
N GLU A 74 -16.28 -7.08 21.29
CA GLU A 74 -16.08 -8.44 21.77
C GLU A 74 -15.42 -9.35 20.73
N ALA A 75 -15.56 -9.04 19.44
CA ALA A 75 -14.94 -9.82 18.36
C ALA A 75 -13.40 -9.80 18.41
N PHE A 76 -12.81 -8.85 19.14
CA PHE A 76 -11.36 -8.75 19.33
C PHE A 76 -10.85 -9.53 20.56
N GLU A 77 -11.71 -10.11 21.38
CA GLU A 77 -11.27 -10.94 22.52
C GLU A 77 -10.42 -12.12 22.04
N GLY A 78 -9.19 -12.21 22.57
CA GLY A 78 -8.23 -13.25 22.21
C GLY A 78 -7.56 -13.07 20.86
N VAL A 79 -7.77 -11.96 20.16
CA VAL A 79 -7.01 -11.57 18.95
C VAL A 79 -5.64 -11.05 19.38
N ASP A 80 -4.60 -11.36 18.59
CA ASP A 80 -3.24 -10.86 18.77
C ASP A 80 -2.89 -9.79 17.74
N ILE A 81 -3.30 -9.99 16.49
CA ILE A 81 -3.06 -9.05 15.37
C ILE A 81 -4.37 -8.77 14.66
N ALA A 82 -4.70 -7.49 14.45
CA ALA A 82 -5.87 -7.06 13.71
C ALA A 82 -5.45 -6.27 12.46
N LEU A 83 -5.61 -6.89 11.27
CA LEU A 83 -5.33 -6.29 9.97
C LEU A 83 -6.55 -5.49 9.50
N PHE A 84 -6.47 -4.16 9.51
CA PHE A 84 -7.60 -3.29 9.22
C PHE A 84 -7.58 -2.76 7.78
N SER A 85 -8.69 -2.94 7.06
CA SER A 85 -8.99 -2.27 5.80
C SER A 85 -10.50 -1.99 5.66
N ALA A 86 -11.04 -1.25 6.64
CA ALA A 86 -12.46 -0.93 6.73
C ALA A 86 -12.76 0.58 6.62
N GLY A 87 -11.73 1.40 6.35
CA GLY A 87 -11.81 2.85 6.25
C GLY A 87 -11.56 3.59 7.56
N ALA A 88 -11.12 4.85 7.46
CA ALA A 88 -10.61 5.64 8.59
C ALA A 88 -11.60 5.82 9.76
N SER A 89 -12.89 5.99 9.46
CA SER A 89 -13.91 6.13 10.50
C SER A 89 -14.09 4.85 11.33
N VAL A 90 -14.02 3.69 10.67
CA VAL A 90 -14.13 2.38 11.33
C VAL A 90 -12.86 2.10 12.14
N SER A 91 -11.68 2.39 11.60
CA SER A 91 -10.41 2.23 12.32
C SER A 91 -10.41 3.06 13.61
N LYS A 92 -10.85 4.33 13.54
CA LYS A 92 -10.98 5.20 14.72
C LYS A 92 -11.98 4.66 15.74
N LEU A 93 -13.09 4.09 15.28
CA LEU A 93 -14.14 3.54 16.16
C LEU A 93 -13.61 2.37 16.99
N PHE A 94 -12.81 1.48 16.38
CA PHE A 94 -12.37 0.24 17.03
C PHE A 94 -10.96 0.29 17.63
N ARG A 95 -10.20 1.41 17.50
CA ARG A 95 -8.86 1.54 18.06
C ARG A 95 -8.79 1.11 19.54
N GLU A 96 -9.68 1.67 20.37
CA GLU A 96 -9.67 1.39 21.79
C GLU A 96 -10.02 -0.08 22.11
N ALA A 97 -11.01 -0.64 21.42
CA ALA A 97 -11.43 -2.03 21.61
C ALA A 97 -10.29 -3.01 21.28
N VAL A 98 -9.62 -2.80 20.15
CA VAL A 98 -8.47 -3.62 19.72
C VAL A 98 -7.33 -3.55 20.73
N VAL A 99 -6.91 -2.35 21.09
CA VAL A 99 -5.80 -2.15 22.05
C VAL A 99 -6.15 -2.69 23.43
N LYS A 100 -7.39 -2.49 23.90
CA LYS A 100 -7.88 -3.02 25.18
C LYS A 100 -7.94 -4.56 25.20
N ALA A 101 -8.26 -5.18 24.07
CA ALA A 101 -8.20 -6.64 23.93
C ALA A 101 -6.76 -7.19 23.94
N GLY A 102 -5.74 -6.32 23.88
CA GLY A 102 -4.34 -6.68 23.80
C GLY A 102 -3.90 -7.10 22.41
N ALA A 103 -4.63 -6.71 21.37
CA ALA A 103 -4.26 -6.91 19.98
C ALA A 103 -3.48 -5.72 19.41
N VAL A 104 -2.58 -5.97 18.46
CA VAL A 104 -1.93 -4.93 17.66
C VAL A 104 -2.77 -4.68 16.42
N MET A 105 -3.20 -3.43 16.22
CA MET A 105 -3.87 -2.97 15.01
C MET A 105 -2.83 -2.60 13.95
N VAL A 106 -2.85 -3.24 12.80
CA VAL A 106 -2.13 -2.82 11.58
C VAL A 106 -3.16 -2.20 10.63
N ASP A 107 -3.15 -0.87 10.50
CA ASP A 107 -4.22 -0.12 9.84
C ASP A 107 -3.84 0.42 8.46
N ASN A 108 -4.53 -0.04 7.41
CA ASN A 108 -4.34 0.46 6.04
C ASN A 108 -5.00 1.83 5.79
N SER A 109 -5.86 2.30 6.69
CA SER A 109 -6.52 3.59 6.49
C SER A 109 -5.57 4.77 6.74
N SER A 110 -6.03 5.97 6.42
CA SER A 110 -5.27 7.18 6.74
C SER A 110 -5.53 7.71 8.17
N ALA A 111 -6.21 6.92 9.03
CA ALA A 111 -6.70 7.39 10.32
C ALA A 111 -5.60 7.86 11.28
N PHE A 112 -4.47 7.15 11.28
CA PHE A 112 -3.43 7.30 12.30
C PHE A 112 -2.02 7.56 11.74
N ARG A 113 -1.87 7.66 10.41
CA ARG A 113 -0.56 7.75 9.75
C ARG A 113 0.31 8.90 10.25
N MET A 114 -0.31 10.03 10.62
CA MET A 114 0.40 11.22 11.08
C MET A 114 0.34 11.43 12.59
N ASP A 115 -0.23 10.47 13.34
CA ASP A 115 -0.18 10.50 14.80
C ASP A 115 1.27 10.29 15.26
N GLU A 116 1.73 11.07 16.25
CA GLU A 116 3.11 11.00 16.75
C GLU A 116 3.40 9.70 17.50
N ASP A 117 2.37 9.07 18.09
CA ASP A 117 2.46 7.84 18.86
C ASP A 117 2.21 6.57 18.02
N VAL A 118 2.11 6.71 16.68
CA VAL A 118 1.84 5.62 15.76
C VAL A 118 2.95 5.53 14.71
N PRO A 119 3.73 4.43 14.65
CA PRO A 119 4.71 4.22 13.59
C PRO A 119 4.01 4.04 12.23
N LEU A 120 4.63 4.58 11.19
CA LEU A 120 4.23 4.47 9.80
C LEU A 120 5.28 3.65 9.07
N VAL A 121 4.98 2.38 8.73
CA VAL A 121 6.01 1.40 8.43
C VAL A 121 5.94 0.87 7.00
N VAL A 122 7.10 0.87 6.35
CA VAL A 122 7.40 0.09 5.15
C VAL A 122 8.55 -0.85 5.50
N PRO A 123 8.35 -2.17 5.56
CA PRO A 123 9.35 -3.13 6.05
C PRO A 123 10.71 -3.06 5.37
N GLU A 124 10.77 -2.65 4.10
CA GLU A 124 12.01 -2.48 3.34
C GLU A 124 12.74 -1.15 3.65
N VAL A 125 12.11 -0.24 4.42
CA VAL A 125 12.63 1.13 4.64
C VAL A 125 12.96 1.39 6.09
N ASN A 126 11.99 1.16 6.99
CA ASN A 126 12.09 1.47 8.41
C ASN A 126 11.48 0.36 9.31
N PRO A 127 11.92 -0.92 9.15
CA PRO A 127 11.36 -2.04 9.93
C PRO A 127 11.52 -1.87 11.44
N GLU A 128 12.56 -1.18 11.89
CA GLU A 128 12.85 -0.90 13.30
C GLU A 128 11.76 -0.06 13.99
N ASP A 129 11.00 0.72 13.24
CA ASP A 129 9.95 1.57 13.78
C ASP A 129 8.78 0.78 14.38
N VAL A 130 8.63 -0.50 14.02
CA VAL A 130 7.66 -1.41 14.66
C VAL A 130 7.89 -1.47 16.17
N ALA A 131 9.12 -1.36 16.65
CA ALA A 131 9.47 -1.55 18.06
C ALA A 131 8.85 -0.52 19.02
N TRP A 132 8.47 0.67 18.53
CA TRP A 132 7.93 1.72 19.41
C TRP A 132 6.40 1.90 19.31
N HIS A 133 5.68 0.95 18.69
CA HIS A 133 4.22 1.02 18.61
C HIS A 133 3.56 0.97 20.00
N ASN A 134 2.40 1.61 20.13
CA ASN A 134 1.54 1.59 21.33
C ASN A 134 0.22 0.85 21.05
N GLY A 135 0.31 -0.30 20.36
CA GLY A 135 -0.84 -1.13 19.97
C GLY A 135 -1.44 -0.78 18.62
N VAL A 136 -0.92 0.26 17.94
CA VAL A 136 -1.34 0.62 16.57
C VAL A 136 -0.10 0.85 15.70
N ILE A 137 -0.10 0.31 14.49
CA ILE A 137 0.89 0.55 13.45
C ILE A 137 0.12 0.96 12.19
N ALA A 138 0.53 2.06 11.57
CA ALA A 138 -0.09 2.52 10.34
C ALA A 138 0.63 1.95 9.12
N ASN A 139 -0.16 1.44 8.18
CA ASN A 139 0.29 1.08 6.84
C ASN A 139 0.16 2.31 5.93
N PRO A 140 1.21 2.71 5.20
CA PRO A 140 1.20 3.94 4.45
C PRO A 140 0.25 3.95 3.24
N ASN A 141 0.20 5.09 2.54
CA ASN A 141 -0.47 5.23 1.26
C ASN A 141 0.19 4.33 0.20
N CYS A 142 -0.62 3.74 -0.68
CA CYS A 142 -0.16 2.75 -1.66
C CYS A 142 0.91 3.29 -2.61
N SER A 143 0.76 4.53 -3.10
CA SER A 143 1.77 5.17 -3.94
C SER A 143 3.03 5.51 -3.12
N THR A 144 2.88 5.95 -1.87
CA THR A 144 4.03 6.22 -1.00
C THR A 144 4.85 4.96 -0.75
N ILE A 145 4.22 3.81 -0.46
CA ILE A 145 4.93 2.56 -0.17
C ILE A 145 5.90 2.19 -1.30
N GLN A 146 5.39 2.10 -2.53
CA GLN A 146 6.22 1.69 -3.67
C GLN A 146 7.31 2.72 -4.00
N MET A 147 7.01 4.01 -3.83
CA MET A 147 7.96 5.08 -4.05
C MET A 147 9.12 5.02 -3.04
N VAL A 148 8.83 5.00 -1.73
CA VAL A 148 9.89 5.02 -0.71
C VAL A 148 10.71 3.73 -0.71
N ALA A 149 10.11 2.57 -1.02
CA ALA A 149 10.85 1.32 -1.19
C ALA A 149 11.94 1.44 -2.29
N SER A 150 11.62 2.12 -3.40
CA SER A 150 12.58 2.38 -4.47
C SER A 150 13.55 3.52 -4.15
N LEU A 151 13.15 4.51 -3.35
CA LEU A 151 14.00 5.64 -2.97
C LEU A 151 15.03 5.29 -1.90
N LYS A 152 14.69 4.41 -0.95
CA LYS A 152 15.56 4.08 0.20
C LYS A 152 16.95 3.60 -0.21
N PRO A 153 17.09 2.59 -1.09
CA PRO A 153 18.43 2.13 -1.50
C PRO A 153 19.25 3.22 -2.22
N LEU A 154 18.60 4.12 -2.94
CA LEU A 154 19.27 5.25 -3.59
C LEU A 154 19.70 6.32 -2.58
N HIS A 155 18.85 6.60 -1.59
CA HIS A 155 19.13 7.53 -0.50
C HIS A 155 20.32 7.09 0.36
N ASP A 156 20.46 5.77 0.57
CA ASP A 156 21.57 5.20 1.34
C ASP A 156 22.92 5.34 0.62
N VAL A 157 22.92 5.38 -0.71
CA VAL A 157 24.15 5.64 -1.52
C VAL A 157 24.45 7.14 -1.60
N ALA A 158 23.42 7.95 -1.89
CA ALA A 158 23.53 9.39 -1.99
C ALA A 158 22.28 10.05 -1.40
N PRO A 159 22.41 10.92 -0.37
CA PRO A 159 21.23 11.53 0.26
C PRO A 159 20.37 12.30 -0.75
N ILE A 160 19.09 12.01 -0.73
CA ILE A 160 18.11 12.67 -1.59
C ILE A 160 17.91 14.10 -1.12
N LYS A 161 17.86 15.03 -2.08
CA LYS A 161 17.50 16.43 -1.89
C LYS A 161 16.05 16.69 -2.25
N ARG A 162 15.62 16.18 -3.43
CA ARG A 162 14.29 16.45 -3.98
C ARG A 162 13.76 15.28 -4.80
N VAL A 163 12.46 15.03 -4.69
CA VAL A 163 11.72 14.06 -5.51
C VAL A 163 10.61 14.79 -6.25
N VAL A 164 10.49 14.55 -7.55
CA VAL A 164 9.31 14.93 -8.34
C VAL A 164 8.69 13.64 -8.85
N VAL A 165 7.42 13.43 -8.52
CA VAL A 165 6.71 12.21 -8.90
C VAL A 165 5.39 12.55 -9.58
N SER A 166 5.13 11.89 -10.72
CA SER A 166 3.81 11.84 -11.33
C SER A 166 3.32 10.40 -11.27
N THR A 167 2.16 10.20 -10.61
CA THR A 167 1.59 8.87 -10.48
C THR A 167 0.59 8.58 -11.60
N TYR A 168 0.50 7.31 -11.99
CA TYR A 168 -0.45 6.76 -12.94
C TYR A 168 -1.21 5.65 -12.20
N GLN A 169 -2.25 6.07 -11.45
CA GLN A 169 -2.93 5.20 -10.49
C GLN A 169 -4.11 4.46 -11.11
N ALA A 170 -4.13 3.15 -10.90
CA ALA A 170 -5.18 2.26 -11.38
C ALA A 170 -6.53 2.50 -10.69
N ALA A 171 -7.62 2.17 -11.36
CA ALA A 171 -9.00 2.28 -10.86
C ALA A 171 -9.21 1.53 -9.53
N SER A 172 -8.55 0.39 -9.34
CA SER A 172 -8.65 -0.44 -8.14
C SER A 172 -8.24 0.27 -6.84
N GLY A 173 -7.44 1.35 -6.92
CA GLY A 173 -7.14 2.21 -5.76
C GLY A 173 -8.38 2.91 -5.18
N ALA A 174 -9.44 3.08 -5.96
CA ALA A 174 -10.74 3.58 -5.52
C ALA A 174 -11.74 2.44 -5.17
N GLY A 175 -11.28 1.17 -5.20
CA GLY A 175 -12.06 0.02 -4.79
C GLY A 175 -12.73 -0.76 -5.94
N ALA A 176 -13.51 -1.78 -5.58
CA ALA A 176 -14.12 -2.69 -6.56
C ALA A 176 -15.10 -1.97 -7.49
N ALA A 177 -15.94 -1.08 -6.95
CA ALA A 177 -16.92 -0.33 -7.76
C ALA A 177 -16.26 0.52 -8.86
N ALA A 178 -15.08 1.08 -8.60
CA ALA A 178 -14.32 1.85 -9.58
C ALA A 178 -13.73 0.97 -10.71
N MET A 179 -13.35 -0.27 -10.40
CA MET A 179 -12.94 -1.24 -11.43
C MET A 179 -14.13 -1.65 -12.30
N ASP A 180 -15.28 -1.92 -11.67
CA ASP A 180 -16.51 -2.29 -12.35
C ASP A 180 -16.98 -1.15 -13.27
N GLU A 181 -16.88 0.11 -12.79
CA GLU A 181 -17.22 1.29 -13.61
C GLU A 181 -16.27 1.44 -14.80
N LEU A 182 -14.95 1.30 -14.63
CA LEU A 182 -14.00 1.33 -15.76
C LEU A 182 -14.35 0.27 -16.81
N TYR A 183 -14.73 -0.93 -16.36
CA TYR A 183 -15.09 -2.02 -17.25
C TYR A 183 -16.40 -1.72 -17.98
N ALA A 184 -17.41 -1.23 -17.27
CA ALA A 184 -18.70 -0.85 -17.85
C ALA A 184 -18.57 0.31 -18.84
N GLN A 185 -17.85 1.39 -18.47
CA GLN A 185 -17.61 2.53 -19.38
C GLN A 185 -16.84 2.13 -20.62
N THR A 186 -15.85 1.22 -20.51
CA THR A 186 -15.11 0.74 -21.68
C THR A 186 -16.05 0.06 -22.67
N LYS A 187 -16.97 -0.79 -22.19
CA LYS A 187 -17.96 -1.45 -23.02
C LYS A 187 -18.95 -0.44 -23.63
N GLN A 188 -19.52 0.44 -22.81
CA GLN A 188 -20.45 1.49 -23.23
C GLN A 188 -19.83 2.39 -24.30
N PHE A 189 -18.55 2.80 -24.12
CA PHE A 189 -17.84 3.63 -25.09
C PHE A 189 -17.70 2.94 -26.46
N LEU A 190 -17.42 1.63 -26.47
CA LEU A 190 -17.28 0.87 -27.73
C LEU A 190 -18.63 0.59 -28.43
N GLU A 191 -19.71 0.57 -27.65
CA GLU A 191 -21.08 0.33 -28.15
C GLU A 191 -21.82 1.64 -28.47
N ASP A 192 -21.16 2.80 -28.28
CA ASP A 192 -21.74 4.15 -28.49
C ASP A 192 -22.93 4.43 -27.53
N ASP A 193 -22.92 3.80 -26.37
CA ASP A 193 -23.93 3.95 -25.34
C ASP A 193 -23.62 5.14 -24.41
N GLU A 194 -24.62 5.58 -23.64
CA GLU A 194 -24.45 6.61 -22.58
C GLU A 194 -23.57 6.06 -21.45
N LEU A 195 -22.55 6.84 -21.07
CA LEU A 195 -21.60 6.44 -20.06
C LEU A 195 -22.16 6.60 -18.63
N THR A 196 -22.04 5.56 -17.82
CA THR A 196 -22.31 5.60 -16.38
C THR A 196 -21.12 6.20 -15.66
N ILE A 197 -21.32 7.27 -14.88
CA ILE A 197 -20.28 7.95 -14.09
C ILE A 197 -20.80 8.04 -12.64
N ASP A 198 -20.37 7.11 -11.79
CA ASP A 198 -20.83 6.98 -10.40
C ASP A 198 -19.67 6.97 -9.39
N ALA A 199 -18.60 6.20 -9.64
CA ALA A 199 -17.47 6.05 -8.71
C ALA A 199 -16.41 7.15 -8.89
N PHE A 200 -16.29 7.71 -10.09
CA PHE A 200 -15.38 8.80 -10.40
C PHE A 200 -16.15 10.10 -10.65
N ALA A 201 -15.48 11.23 -10.52
CA ALA A 201 -16.07 12.54 -10.84
C ALA A 201 -16.22 12.78 -12.36
N HIS A 202 -15.51 12.01 -13.17
CA HIS A 202 -15.48 12.10 -14.64
C HIS A 202 -15.32 10.71 -15.26
N GLN A 203 -15.63 10.62 -16.55
CA GLN A 203 -15.31 9.42 -17.36
C GLN A 203 -13.86 9.01 -17.13
N ILE A 204 -13.65 7.73 -16.80
CA ILE A 204 -12.31 7.14 -16.65
C ILE A 204 -11.89 6.34 -17.90
N ALA A 205 -12.80 5.65 -18.57
CA ALA A 205 -12.47 4.93 -19.79
C ALA A 205 -11.89 5.86 -20.85
N PHE A 206 -10.72 5.52 -21.39
CA PHE A 206 -9.96 6.29 -22.39
C PHE A 206 -9.63 7.73 -21.97
N ASN A 207 -9.49 8.00 -20.66
CA ASN A 207 -9.24 9.32 -20.11
C ASN A 207 -8.20 9.28 -18.96
N CYS A 208 -7.61 10.43 -18.65
CA CYS A 208 -6.77 10.65 -17.47
C CYS A 208 -7.42 11.72 -16.59
N ILE A 209 -7.61 11.42 -15.29
CA ILE A 209 -8.21 12.34 -14.33
C ILE A 209 -7.11 12.83 -13.38
N PRO A 210 -6.63 14.09 -13.47
CA PRO A 210 -5.58 14.62 -12.61
C PRO A 210 -6.14 15.04 -11.25
N HIS A 211 -6.84 14.11 -10.59
CA HIS A 211 -7.52 14.34 -9.32
C HIS A 211 -7.76 13.00 -8.62
N ILE A 212 -7.15 12.84 -7.45
CA ILE A 212 -7.34 11.69 -6.56
C ILE A 212 -7.53 12.19 -5.14
N ASP A 213 -8.59 11.73 -4.46
CA ASP A 213 -9.02 12.19 -3.13
C ASP A 213 -9.54 13.67 -3.19
N VAL A 214 -9.73 14.34 -2.08
CA VAL A 214 -10.28 15.69 -1.99
C VAL A 214 -9.23 16.75 -2.23
N PHE A 215 -9.63 17.89 -2.80
CA PHE A 215 -8.76 19.06 -2.90
C PHE A 215 -8.57 19.72 -1.53
N MET A 216 -7.37 20.24 -1.32
CA MET A 216 -6.97 21.05 -0.17
C MET A 216 -6.98 22.55 -0.52
N ASP A 217 -6.78 23.42 0.47
CA ASP A 217 -6.88 24.88 0.30
C ASP A 217 -5.81 25.47 -0.65
N ASP A 218 -4.69 24.76 -0.81
CA ASP A 218 -3.59 25.14 -1.72
C ASP A 218 -3.74 24.56 -3.15
N ALA A 219 -4.90 24.01 -3.46
CA ALA A 219 -5.23 23.33 -4.72
C ALA A 219 -4.46 22.02 -4.96
N SER A 220 -3.66 21.54 -4.02
CA SER A 220 -3.19 20.17 -4.04
C SER A 220 -4.31 19.19 -3.67
N THR A 221 -4.14 17.90 -3.97
CA THR A 221 -5.05 16.89 -3.46
C THR A 221 -4.51 16.27 -2.17
N LYS A 222 -5.41 15.71 -1.37
CA LYS A 222 -5.00 14.97 -0.16
C LYS A 222 -4.11 13.77 -0.49
N GLU A 223 -4.26 13.16 -1.67
CA GLU A 223 -3.38 12.10 -2.14
C GLU A 223 -1.93 12.59 -2.33
N GLU A 224 -1.76 13.75 -2.96
CA GLU A 224 -0.45 14.40 -3.14
C GLU A 224 0.16 14.79 -1.79
N TRP A 225 -0.63 15.37 -0.90
CA TRP A 225 -0.20 15.71 0.46
C TRP A 225 0.32 14.48 1.22
N LYS A 226 -0.39 13.33 1.13
CA LYS A 226 0.07 12.06 1.75
C LYS A 226 1.45 11.68 1.27
N MET A 227 1.70 11.74 -0.04
CA MET A 227 3.01 11.40 -0.60
C MET A 227 4.11 12.29 -0.05
N VAL A 228 3.84 13.57 0.18
CA VAL A 228 4.81 14.51 0.76
C VAL A 228 5.11 14.17 2.22
N VAL A 229 4.09 14.10 3.08
CA VAL A 229 4.30 13.99 4.53
C VAL A 229 4.69 12.57 4.96
N GLU A 230 4.10 11.56 4.32
CA GLU A 230 4.41 10.16 4.63
C GLU A 230 5.84 9.79 4.20
N THR A 231 6.33 10.30 3.05
CA THR A 231 7.72 10.09 2.62
C THR A 231 8.70 10.58 3.67
N LYS A 232 8.52 11.79 4.18
CA LYS A 232 9.39 12.37 5.22
C LYS A 232 9.39 11.53 6.49
N LYS A 233 8.20 11.14 6.95
CA LYS A 233 8.04 10.33 8.17
C LYS A 233 8.68 8.96 8.03
N ILE A 234 8.46 8.25 6.92
CA ILE A 234 8.99 6.89 6.69
C ILE A 234 10.51 6.91 6.47
N MET A 235 11.02 7.88 5.70
CA MET A 235 12.45 8.02 5.43
C MET A 235 13.24 8.61 6.61
N GLY A 236 12.54 9.14 7.64
CA GLY A 236 13.17 9.79 8.79
C GLY A 236 13.97 11.04 8.43
N ASP A 237 13.68 11.68 7.29
CA ASP A 237 14.39 12.87 6.79
C ASP A 237 13.42 13.97 6.35
N GLU A 238 13.19 14.96 7.23
CA GLU A 238 12.36 16.14 6.96
C GLU A 238 12.94 17.04 5.86
N SER A 239 14.22 16.90 5.50
CA SER A 239 14.88 17.72 4.49
C SER A 239 14.59 17.28 3.05
N ILE A 240 13.95 16.16 2.84
CA ILE A 240 13.57 15.70 1.50
C ILE A 240 12.39 16.55 0.99
N GLU A 241 12.63 17.27 -0.11
CA GLU A 241 11.57 18.02 -0.79
C GLU A 241 10.83 17.11 -1.76
N VAL A 242 9.49 17.04 -1.64
CA VAL A 242 8.65 16.19 -2.51
C VAL A 242 7.61 17.04 -3.23
N ALA A 243 7.49 16.85 -4.55
CA ALA A 243 6.42 17.41 -5.36
C ALA A 243 5.71 16.26 -6.08
N ALA A 244 4.43 16.06 -5.79
CA ALA A 244 3.63 14.98 -6.35
C ALA A 244 2.51 15.54 -7.25
N THR A 245 2.19 14.81 -8.32
CA THR A 245 0.98 15.00 -9.12
C THR A 245 0.33 13.63 -9.28
N CYS A 246 -0.88 13.47 -8.73
CA CYS A 246 -1.57 12.19 -8.70
C CYS A 246 -2.66 12.11 -9.78
N VAL A 247 -2.50 11.17 -10.71
CA VAL A 247 -3.40 11.01 -11.87
C VAL A 247 -4.06 9.63 -11.86
N ARG A 248 -5.39 9.59 -11.96
CA ARG A 248 -6.13 8.36 -12.19
C ARG A 248 -6.10 8.04 -13.68
N VAL A 249 -5.73 6.81 -14.03
CA VAL A 249 -5.63 6.33 -15.42
C VAL A 249 -6.52 5.09 -15.64
N PRO A 250 -6.91 4.79 -16.90
CA PRO A 250 -7.80 3.68 -17.22
C PRO A 250 -7.05 2.33 -17.20
N VAL A 251 -6.45 2.02 -16.06
CA VAL A 251 -5.77 0.77 -15.74
C VAL A 251 -6.51 0.11 -14.61
N LEU A 252 -6.74 -1.19 -14.67
CA LEU A 252 -7.52 -1.90 -13.65
C LEU A 252 -6.75 -2.06 -12.35
N ARG A 253 -5.48 -2.50 -12.40
CA ARG A 253 -4.65 -2.85 -11.24
C ARG A 253 -3.19 -2.45 -11.48
N CYS A 254 -2.42 -2.22 -10.44
CA CYS A 254 -1.08 -1.66 -10.36
C CYS A 254 -0.99 -0.15 -10.60
N HIS A 255 -0.25 0.52 -9.74
CA HIS A 255 0.13 1.91 -9.91
C HIS A 255 1.48 2.02 -10.60
N GLY A 256 1.59 2.94 -11.55
CA GLY A 256 2.85 3.35 -12.14
C GLY A 256 3.26 4.73 -11.63
N GLU A 257 4.56 5.00 -11.57
CA GLU A 257 5.11 6.28 -11.13
C GLU A 257 6.30 6.69 -11.99
N ALA A 258 6.24 7.90 -12.55
CA ALA A 258 7.39 8.54 -13.16
C ALA A 258 8.08 9.38 -12.09
N ILE A 259 9.32 9.01 -11.72
CA ILE A 259 10.05 9.59 -10.60
C ILE A 259 11.32 10.25 -11.11
N ASN A 260 11.53 11.53 -10.73
CA ASN A 260 12.77 12.26 -10.89
C ASN A 260 13.33 12.57 -9.49
N VAL A 261 14.58 12.20 -9.27
CA VAL A 261 15.27 12.38 -7.98
C VAL A 261 16.51 13.25 -8.17
N GLU A 262 16.63 14.30 -7.36
CA GLU A 262 17.84 15.09 -7.22
C GLU A 262 18.54 14.73 -5.92
N PHE A 263 19.86 14.48 -5.97
CA PHE A 263 20.68 14.08 -4.84
C PHE A 263 21.58 15.24 -4.36
N LYS A 264 21.95 15.18 -3.08
CA LYS A 264 22.92 16.13 -2.47
C LYS A 264 24.37 15.87 -2.92
N ALA A 265 24.64 14.66 -3.47
CA ALA A 265 25.93 14.22 -3.98
C ALA A 265 25.75 13.48 -5.31
N PRO A 266 26.79 13.36 -6.16
CA PRO A 266 26.72 12.59 -7.38
C PRO A 266 26.44 11.11 -7.11
N ILE A 267 25.62 10.51 -7.98
CA ILE A 267 25.37 9.07 -8.09
C ILE A 267 25.29 8.73 -9.58
N SER A 268 26.00 7.70 -10.01
CA SER A 268 25.92 7.20 -11.37
C SER A 268 24.70 6.27 -11.56
N VAL A 269 24.29 6.07 -12.81
CA VAL A 269 23.23 5.10 -13.15
C VAL A 269 23.62 3.68 -12.75
N ASP A 270 24.90 3.32 -12.89
CA ASP A 270 25.40 1.98 -12.55
C ASP A 270 25.37 1.74 -11.03
N GLU A 271 25.80 2.72 -10.23
CA GLU A 271 25.72 2.65 -8.76
C GLU A 271 24.26 2.54 -8.29
N ALA A 272 23.37 3.32 -8.88
CA ALA A 272 21.95 3.27 -8.59
C ALA A 272 21.34 1.92 -8.96
N ARG A 273 21.71 1.35 -10.11
CA ARG A 273 21.27 0.01 -10.54
C ARG A 273 21.71 -1.05 -9.55
N VAL A 274 22.97 -1.05 -9.16
CA VAL A 274 23.50 -2.00 -8.16
C VAL A 274 22.78 -1.88 -6.83
N ALA A 275 22.50 -0.65 -6.38
CA ALA A 275 21.74 -0.41 -5.14
C ALA A 275 20.32 -1.00 -5.22
N LEU A 276 19.62 -0.77 -6.32
CA LEU A 276 18.27 -1.27 -6.54
C LEU A 276 18.22 -2.81 -6.67
N GLU A 277 19.18 -3.41 -7.38
CA GLU A 277 19.25 -4.87 -7.57
C GLU A 277 19.53 -5.63 -6.26
N ASN A 278 20.16 -5.00 -5.28
CA ASN A 278 20.42 -5.58 -3.97
C ASN A 278 19.39 -5.20 -2.91
N ALA A 279 18.41 -4.37 -3.23
CA ALA A 279 17.41 -3.91 -2.28
C ALA A 279 16.30 -4.96 -2.07
N PRO A 280 15.85 -5.17 -0.83
CA PRO A 280 14.73 -6.07 -0.56
C PRO A 280 13.45 -5.55 -1.22
N GLY A 281 12.62 -6.44 -1.73
CA GLY A 281 11.31 -6.10 -2.32
C GLY A 281 11.38 -5.36 -3.66
N ILE A 282 12.57 -5.09 -4.20
CA ILE A 282 12.77 -4.42 -5.48
C ILE A 282 13.21 -5.41 -6.56
N THR A 283 12.63 -5.27 -7.74
CA THR A 283 13.08 -5.99 -8.94
C THR A 283 13.40 -4.98 -10.03
N VAL A 284 14.65 -4.99 -10.52
CA VAL A 284 15.04 -4.18 -11.68
C VAL A 284 14.63 -4.90 -12.96
N MET A 285 13.76 -4.26 -13.74
CA MET A 285 13.23 -4.75 -15.01
C MET A 285 13.49 -3.70 -16.08
N ASP A 286 14.71 -3.69 -16.64
CA ASP A 286 15.22 -2.55 -17.42
C ASP A 286 16.18 -2.99 -18.53
N ASP A 287 15.63 -3.61 -19.59
CA ASP A 287 16.31 -3.94 -20.82
C ASP A 287 15.66 -3.20 -22.00
N THR A 288 16.19 -2.02 -22.29
CA THR A 288 15.64 -1.12 -23.30
C THR A 288 15.80 -1.65 -24.72
N ASP A 289 16.82 -2.47 -24.98
CA ASP A 289 17.09 -3.04 -26.31
C ASP A 289 16.04 -4.08 -26.69
N ASN A 290 15.49 -4.77 -25.70
CA ASN A 290 14.43 -5.77 -25.87
C ASN A 290 13.04 -5.28 -25.44
N ASN A 291 12.85 -3.99 -25.17
CA ASN A 291 11.59 -3.38 -24.71
C ASN A 291 11.07 -4.01 -23.39
N VAL A 292 11.98 -4.40 -22.48
CA VAL A 292 11.63 -4.95 -21.17
C VAL A 292 11.66 -3.84 -20.13
N TYR A 293 10.49 -3.52 -19.58
CA TYR A 293 10.29 -2.54 -18.52
C TYR A 293 8.99 -2.84 -17.77
N PRO A 294 8.83 -2.37 -16.52
CA PRO A 294 7.64 -2.70 -15.74
C PRO A 294 6.38 -2.02 -16.32
N MET A 295 5.32 -2.80 -16.43
CA MET A 295 4.00 -2.33 -16.90
C MET A 295 2.89 -2.86 -16.00
N PRO A 296 1.89 -2.03 -15.63
CA PRO A 296 0.77 -2.43 -14.78
C PRO A 296 0.07 -3.72 -15.21
N GLY A 297 -0.17 -3.88 -16.52
CA GLY A 297 -0.87 -5.05 -17.06
C GLY A 297 -0.11 -6.37 -16.93
N LEU A 298 1.21 -6.34 -16.68
CA LEU A 298 2.05 -7.53 -16.51
C LEU A 298 2.28 -7.90 -15.04
N LEU A 299 2.12 -6.93 -14.14
CA LEU A 299 2.58 -7.05 -12.76
C LEU A 299 1.45 -7.15 -11.73
N ALA A 300 0.19 -7.21 -12.21
CA ALA A 300 -0.96 -7.43 -11.34
C ALA A 300 -0.84 -8.80 -10.63
N GLY A 301 -0.98 -8.79 -9.30
CA GLY A 301 -0.86 -9.98 -8.46
C GLY A 301 0.56 -10.33 -8.03
N THR A 302 1.57 -9.51 -8.36
CA THR A 302 2.96 -9.71 -7.91
C THR A 302 3.28 -8.93 -6.62
N ASP A 303 4.35 -9.34 -5.92
CA ASP A 303 4.67 -8.88 -4.57
C ASP A 303 5.71 -7.76 -4.50
N GLY A 304 6.47 -7.55 -5.56
CA GLY A 304 7.57 -6.58 -5.59
C GLY A 304 7.14 -5.17 -6.03
N ALA A 305 8.04 -4.21 -5.81
CA ALA A 305 8.10 -2.98 -6.56
C ALA A 305 9.12 -3.14 -7.69
N TYR A 306 8.72 -2.79 -8.91
CA TYR A 306 9.51 -3.03 -10.12
C TYR A 306 10.02 -1.71 -10.66
N VAL A 307 11.34 -1.60 -10.85
CA VAL A 307 12.01 -0.40 -11.33
C VAL A 307 12.58 -0.64 -12.73
N GLY A 308 12.31 0.29 -13.63
CA GLY A 308 12.90 0.29 -14.98
C GLY A 308 13.05 1.70 -15.51
N ARG A 309 13.55 1.82 -16.77
CA ARG A 309 13.79 3.11 -17.39
C ARG A 309 14.74 3.99 -16.58
N LEU A 310 15.65 3.36 -15.81
CA LEU A 310 16.65 4.06 -14.99
C LEU A 310 17.68 4.78 -15.89
N ARG A 311 17.78 6.09 -15.70
CA ARG A 311 18.63 6.95 -16.52
C ARG A 311 19.02 8.23 -15.78
N LYS A 312 20.06 8.92 -16.30
CA LYS A 312 20.40 10.25 -15.82
C LYS A 312 19.27 11.24 -16.11
N ASP A 313 18.91 12.04 -15.11
CA ASP A 313 18.10 13.24 -15.34
C ASP A 313 19.03 14.37 -15.80
N VAL A 314 18.88 14.76 -17.06
CA VAL A 314 19.75 15.78 -17.67
C VAL A 314 19.35 17.21 -17.29
N SER A 315 18.25 17.40 -16.59
CA SER A 315 17.75 18.71 -16.21
C SER A 315 18.33 19.25 -14.90
N VAL A 316 18.99 18.39 -14.11
CA VAL A 316 19.65 18.73 -12.85
C VAL A 316 21.05 18.09 -12.77
N GLU A 317 21.93 18.66 -11.93
CA GLU A 317 23.32 18.22 -11.85
C GLU A 317 23.47 16.78 -11.36
N ASN A 318 22.84 16.45 -10.24
CA ASN A 318 22.91 15.14 -9.57
C ASN A 318 21.54 14.47 -9.61
N GLY A 319 21.04 14.14 -10.79
CA GLY A 319 19.69 13.63 -10.93
C GLY A 319 19.61 12.29 -11.65
N LEU A 320 18.65 11.49 -11.19
CA LEU A 320 18.18 10.26 -11.86
C LEU A 320 16.69 10.34 -12.15
N ALA A 321 16.29 9.67 -13.21
CA ALA A 321 14.88 9.46 -13.54
C ALA A 321 14.64 7.98 -13.78
N PHE A 322 13.53 7.46 -13.27
CA PHE A 322 13.12 6.07 -13.45
C PHE A 322 11.59 5.91 -13.43
N TRP A 323 11.16 4.74 -13.80
CA TRP A 323 9.77 4.31 -13.77
C TRP A 323 9.61 3.19 -12.76
N ASN A 324 8.59 3.30 -11.89
CA ASN A 324 8.29 2.34 -10.84
C ASN A 324 6.86 1.81 -11.02
N VAL A 325 6.66 0.51 -10.80
CA VAL A 325 5.33 -0.13 -10.82
C VAL A 325 5.23 -1.11 -9.67
N ALA A 326 4.13 -1.05 -8.93
CA ALA A 326 3.78 -2.09 -7.96
C ALA A 326 2.27 -2.34 -7.93
N ASP A 327 1.89 -3.51 -7.45
CA ASP A 327 0.50 -3.83 -7.19
C ASP A 327 0.03 -3.17 -5.89
N GLN A 328 -0.79 -2.13 -6.03
CA GLN A 328 -1.25 -1.32 -4.91
C GLN A 328 -2.21 -2.04 -3.96
N ILE A 329 -2.81 -3.18 -4.36
CA ILE A 329 -3.63 -4.00 -3.47
C ILE A 329 -2.74 -4.96 -2.66
N ARG A 330 -1.63 -5.44 -3.27
CA ARG A 330 -0.63 -6.31 -2.61
C ARG A 330 0.44 -5.47 -1.92
N LYS A 331 1.53 -5.13 -2.60
CA LYS A 331 2.63 -4.36 -1.98
C LYS A 331 2.16 -3.01 -1.44
N GLY A 332 1.28 -2.34 -2.13
CA GLY A 332 0.74 -1.04 -1.68
C GLY A 332 -0.28 -1.13 -0.52
N ALA A 333 -0.69 -2.33 -0.09
CA ALA A 333 -1.69 -2.49 0.96
C ALA A 333 -1.54 -3.81 1.73
N ALA A 334 -2.13 -4.91 1.23
CA ALA A 334 -2.27 -6.15 1.98
C ALA A 334 -0.93 -6.79 2.33
N LEU A 335 -0.02 -6.88 1.36
CA LEU A 335 1.29 -7.49 1.57
C LEU A 335 2.12 -6.68 2.56
N ASN A 336 2.19 -5.35 2.38
CA ASN A 336 2.95 -4.50 3.30
C ASN A 336 2.45 -4.63 4.74
N ALA A 337 1.13 -4.69 4.95
CA ALA A 337 0.56 -4.84 6.28
C ALA A 337 0.80 -6.24 6.89
N VAL A 338 0.77 -7.31 6.08
CA VAL A 338 1.13 -8.66 6.56
C VAL A 338 2.63 -8.75 6.87
N GLN A 339 3.50 -8.13 6.05
CA GLN A 339 4.93 -8.02 6.33
C GLN A 339 5.21 -7.23 7.63
N ILE A 340 4.42 -6.17 7.91
CA ILE A 340 4.47 -5.49 9.23
C ILE A 340 4.08 -6.46 10.35
N ALA A 341 3.06 -7.29 10.14
CA ALA A 341 2.65 -8.30 11.11
C ALA A 341 3.73 -9.37 11.32
N GLU A 342 4.49 -9.76 10.29
CA GLU A 342 5.65 -10.66 10.42
C GLU A 342 6.76 -10.07 11.31
N LEU A 343 7.00 -8.75 11.24
CA LEU A 343 7.98 -8.07 12.10
C LEU A 343 7.59 -8.08 13.59
N LEU A 344 6.34 -8.38 13.93
CA LEU A 344 5.88 -8.52 15.32
C LEU A 344 6.16 -9.91 15.89
N LEU A 345 6.44 -10.89 15.04
CA LEU A 345 6.67 -12.27 15.47
C LEU A 345 8.02 -12.39 16.20
N PRO A 346 8.17 -13.36 17.15
CA PRO A 346 9.40 -13.56 17.93
C PRO A 346 10.58 -14.07 17.09
#